data_cca680aea0042b987b1d22820cb7db87
#
_entry.id   cca680aea0042b987b1d22820cb7db87
#
_cell.length_a   1.000
_cell.length_b   1.000
_cell.length_c   1.000
_cell.angle_alpha   90.00
_cell.angle_beta   90.00
_cell.angle_gamma   90.00
#
_symmetry.space_group_name_H-M   'P 1'
#
loop_
_entity.id
_entity.type
_entity.pdbx_description
1 polymer ?
#
loop_
_entity_poly.entity_id
_entity_poly.type
_entity_poly.pdbx_seq_one_letter_code
_entity_poly.pdbx_strand_id
1 'polypeptide(L)'
;MIVFVHGVPETAAIWAKVRGALDRESVALSLPGFGCPRPNGFGATKDDYVHWLLGELERVEGPIDLVGHDWGAGLTYRMATAHGDRLRSWAADIANIAHPDYEWHDFAKLWQTPGEGEAFVESQNALPAEERAPLFEAMGVPHDDALEMAAGSDATMGACILALYRSATPNPHHHWGPWSPTAAPGLVLHPTDDPFGDGGQAAEVAAALGARFAPIEGAGHFWPYQAPEAAARVLEDFWSSLP
;
A
#
# COMPACT_ATOMS: atom_id res chain seq x y z
N MET A 1 6.22 -17.61 -4.73
CA MET A 1 6.14 -16.34 -5.51
C MET A 1 5.85 -15.20 -4.56
N ILE A 2 6.62 -14.09 -4.61
CA ILE A 2 6.29 -12.88 -3.88
C ILE A 2 5.43 -12.00 -4.78
N VAL A 3 4.32 -11.48 -4.24
CA VAL A 3 3.43 -10.54 -4.93
C VAL A 3 3.43 -9.23 -4.18
N PHE A 4 3.87 -8.16 -4.84
CA PHE A 4 3.92 -6.81 -4.29
C PHE A 4 2.73 -5.97 -4.76
N VAL A 5 2.12 -5.22 -3.84
CA VAL A 5 0.99 -4.32 -4.11
C VAL A 5 1.34 -2.94 -3.58
N HIS A 6 1.36 -1.95 -4.47
CA HIS A 6 1.66 -0.56 -4.16
C HIS A 6 0.44 0.19 -3.62
N GLY A 7 0.66 1.40 -3.15
CA GLY A 7 -0.37 2.30 -2.66
C GLY A 7 -0.65 3.51 -3.54
N VAL A 8 -0.87 4.64 -2.93
CA VAL A 8 -1.38 5.87 -3.55
C VAL A 8 -0.51 7.06 -3.13
N PRO A 9 -0.10 7.93 -4.04
CA PRO A 9 -0.29 7.97 -5.50
C PRO A 9 0.89 7.34 -6.25
N GLU A 10 0.97 6.04 -6.27
CA GLU A 10 2.13 5.26 -6.71
C GLU A 10 1.82 4.40 -7.91
N THR A 11 2.85 3.72 -8.40
CA THR A 11 2.74 2.65 -9.39
C THR A 11 3.56 1.44 -8.92
N ALA A 12 3.48 0.33 -9.65
CA ALA A 12 4.30 -0.85 -9.36
C ALA A 12 5.82 -0.58 -9.40
N ALA A 13 6.27 0.53 -9.98
CA ALA A 13 7.67 0.93 -10.04
C ALA A 13 8.31 1.13 -8.66
N ILE A 14 7.52 1.52 -7.63
CA ILE A 14 8.00 1.70 -6.26
C ILE A 14 8.74 0.47 -5.73
N TRP A 15 8.39 -0.71 -6.20
CA TRP A 15 8.95 -1.98 -5.75
C TRP A 15 10.27 -2.37 -6.42
N ALA A 16 10.73 -1.62 -7.44
CA ALA A 16 11.88 -2.01 -8.26
C ALA A 16 13.15 -2.24 -7.41
N LYS A 17 13.44 -1.33 -6.48
CA LYS A 17 14.65 -1.39 -5.63
C LYS A 17 14.56 -2.53 -4.61
N VAL A 18 13.43 -2.69 -3.93
CA VAL A 18 13.21 -3.78 -2.97
C VAL A 18 13.32 -5.14 -3.67
N ARG A 19 12.68 -5.29 -4.84
CA ARG A 19 12.76 -6.51 -5.64
C ARG A 19 14.18 -6.80 -6.14
N GLY A 20 14.91 -5.76 -6.49
CA GLY A 20 16.32 -5.88 -6.88
C GLY A 20 17.25 -6.31 -5.73
N ALA A 21 16.85 -6.06 -4.48
CA ALA A 21 17.57 -6.47 -3.28
C ALA A 21 17.19 -7.87 -2.76
N LEU A 22 16.16 -8.51 -3.34
CA LEU A 22 15.71 -9.85 -3.00
C LEU A 22 16.22 -10.88 -4.03
N ASP A 23 16.73 -12.01 -3.55
CA ASP A 23 17.10 -13.16 -4.40
C ASP A 23 15.93 -14.17 -4.49
N ARG A 24 14.75 -13.65 -4.86
CA ARG A 24 13.51 -14.44 -4.96
C ARG A 24 12.66 -13.99 -6.15
N GLU A 25 11.98 -14.96 -6.74
CA GLU A 25 11.01 -14.68 -7.78
C GLU A 25 9.85 -13.82 -7.24
N SER A 26 9.57 -12.71 -7.94
CA SER A 26 8.57 -11.75 -7.50
C SER A 26 7.87 -11.05 -8.66
N VAL A 27 6.65 -10.62 -8.42
CA VAL A 27 5.88 -9.75 -9.31
C VAL A 27 5.37 -8.53 -8.53
N ALA A 28 5.36 -7.37 -9.17
CA ALA A 28 4.70 -6.18 -8.66
C ALA A 28 3.46 -5.92 -9.50
N LEU A 29 2.30 -5.90 -8.87
CA LEU A 29 1.03 -5.65 -9.52
C LEU A 29 0.78 -4.15 -9.66
N SER A 30 0.26 -3.73 -10.81
CA SER A 30 -0.23 -2.36 -11.01
C SER A 30 -1.72 -2.30 -10.70
N LEU A 31 -2.12 -1.54 -9.71
CA LEU A 31 -3.53 -1.30 -9.41
C LEU A 31 -4.22 -0.65 -10.61
N PRO A 32 -5.43 -1.09 -11.00
CA PRO A 32 -6.17 -0.50 -12.10
C PRO A 32 -6.30 1.02 -12.00
N GLY A 33 -5.83 1.73 -13.02
CA GLY A 33 -5.80 3.18 -13.06
C GLY A 33 -4.52 3.84 -12.48
N PHE A 34 -3.54 3.04 -12.01
CA PHE A 34 -2.27 3.51 -11.45
C PHE A 34 -1.11 3.05 -12.33
N GLY A 35 -0.71 3.90 -13.28
CA GLY A 35 0.30 3.56 -14.29
C GLY A 35 -0.14 2.50 -15.30
N CYS A 36 -1.41 2.09 -15.28
CA CYS A 36 -2.03 1.17 -16.21
C CYS A 36 -3.50 1.54 -16.46
N PRO A 37 -4.14 1.03 -17.52
CA PRO A 37 -5.53 1.37 -17.83
C PRO A 37 -6.51 1.00 -16.72
N ARG A 38 -7.49 1.86 -16.46
CA ARG A 38 -8.67 1.53 -15.66
C ARG A 38 -9.64 0.73 -16.54
N PRO A 39 -10.02 -0.51 -16.16
CA PRO A 39 -10.98 -1.29 -16.94
C PRO A 39 -12.35 -0.64 -17.03
N ASN A 40 -13.05 -0.85 -18.13
CA ASN A 40 -14.42 -0.35 -18.29
C ASN A 40 -15.34 -0.94 -17.22
N GLY A 41 -16.09 -0.07 -16.54
CA GLY A 41 -17.00 -0.46 -15.46
C GLY A 41 -16.33 -0.70 -14.10
N PHE A 42 -15.02 -0.57 -14.01
CA PHE A 42 -14.32 -0.67 -12.72
C PHE A 42 -14.57 0.60 -11.88
N GLY A 43 -15.21 0.45 -10.73
CA GLY A 43 -15.61 1.57 -9.87
C GLY A 43 -14.45 2.26 -9.16
N ALA A 44 -13.31 1.60 -9.04
CA ALA A 44 -12.15 2.01 -8.25
C ALA A 44 -12.47 2.23 -6.75
N THR A 45 -13.49 1.55 -6.24
CA THR A 45 -13.75 1.50 -4.81
C THR A 45 -12.80 0.53 -4.11
N LYS A 46 -12.66 0.65 -2.78
CA LYS A 46 -11.84 -0.29 -2.00
C LYS A 46 -12.25 -1.75 -2.23
N ASP A 47 -13.55 -2.02 -2.40
CA ASP A 47 -14.06 -3.37 -2.63
C ASP A 47 -13.80 -3.85 -4.07
N ASP A 48 -13.82 -2.94 -5.06
CA ASP A 48 -13.40 -3.28 -6.43
C ASP A 48 -11.93 -3.70 -6.47
N TYR A 49 -11.04 -2.97 -5.75
CA TYR A 49 -9.63 -3.36 -5.66
C TYR A 49 -9.42 -4.67 -4.92
N VAL A 50 -10.20 -4.96 -3.87
CA VAL A 50 -10.17 -6.27 -3.20
C VAL A 50 -10.53 -7.39 -4.17
N HIS A 51 -11.64 -7.25 -4.92
CA HIS A 51 -12.06 -8.26 -5.90
C HIS A 51 -11.05 -8.43 -7.04
N TRP A 52 -10.49 -7.32 -7.52
CA TRP A 52 -9.44 -7.36 -8.54
C TRP A 52 -8.19 -8.10 -8.03
N LEU A 53 -7.70 -7.74 -6.83
CA LEU A 53 -6.52 -8.37 -6.25
C LEU A 53 -6.74 -9.88 -6.04
N LEU A 54 -7.91 -10.28 -5.55
CA LEU A 54 -8.27 -11.69 -5.42
C LEU A 54 -8.16 -12.43 -6.76
N GLY A 55 -8.68 -11.82 -7.83
CA GLY A 55 -8.57 -12.38 -9.18
C GLY A 55 -7.13 -12.46 -9.71
N GLU A 56 -6.27 -11.50 -9.37
CA GLU A 56 -4.84 -11.57 -9.74
C GLU A 56 -4.12 -12.67 -8.95
N LEU A 57 -4.39 -12.81 -7.64
CA LEU A 57 -3.80 -13.87 -6.83
C LEU A 57 -4.24 -15.28 -7.28
N GLU A 58 -5.43 -15.43 -7.84
CA GLU A 58 -5.90 -16.69 -8.43
C GLU A 58 -5.10 -17.14 -9.66
N ARG A 59 -4.42 -16.21 -10.34
CA ARG A 59 -3.57 -16.49 -11.51
C ARG A 59 -2.14 -16.84 -11.14
N VAL A 60 -1.76 -16.62 -9.89
CA VAL A 60 -0.41 -16.94 -9.39
C VAL A 60 -0.35 -18.41 -9.01
N GLU A 61 0.57 -19.15 -9.63
CA GLU A 61 0.79 -20.57 -9.30
C GLU A 61 1.65 -20.72 -8.04
N GLY A 62 1.27 -21.67 -7.18
CA GLY A 62 2.03 -22.04 -5.98
C GLY A 62 1.78 -21.12 -4.77
N PRO A 63 2.62 -21.25 -3.73
CA PRO A 63 2.49 -20.47 -2.50
C PRO A 63 2.76 -18.99 -2.71
N ILE A 64 1.91 -18.12 -2.15
CA ILE A 64 1.99 -16.67 -2.32
C ILE A 64 2.47 -16.03 -1.01
N ASP A 65 3.49 -15.18 -1.11
CA ASP A 65 3.88 -14.21 -0.10
C ASP A 65 3.40 -12.84 -0.57
N LEU A 66 2.37 -12.31 0.07
CA LEU A 66 1.77 -11.03 -0.31
C LEU A 66 2.41 -9.89 0.48
N VAL A 67 2.91 -8.87 -0.22
CA VAL A 67 3.54 -7.69 0.40
C VAL A 67 2.82 -6.44 -0.06
N GLY A 68 2.32 -5.64 0.88
CA GLY A 68 1.60 -4.41 0.59
C GLY A 68 2.20 -3.18 1.23
N HIS A 69 2.09 -2.04 0.55
CA HIS A 69 2.47 -0.72 1.02
C HIS A 69 1.29 0.25 0.88
N ASP A 70 1.07 1.13 1.86
CA ASP A 70 0.00 2.13 1.89
C ASP A 70 -1.38 1.50 1.60
N TRP A 71 -2.12 1.88 0.55
CA TRP A 71 -3.36 1.20 0.18
C TRP A 71 -3.16 -0.26 -0.18
N GLY A 72 -2.01 -0.63 -0.76
CA GLY A 72 -1.64 -2.02 -0.94
C GLY A 72 -1.54 -2.78 0.38
N ALA A 73 -1.12 -2.12 1.47
CA ALA A 73 -1.15 -2.68 2.81
C ALA A 73 -2.59 -2.90 3.29
N GLY A 74 -3.48 -1.93 3.11
CA GLY A 74 -4.90 -2.08 3.42
C GLY A 74 -5.55 -3.26 2.71
N LEU A 75 -5.26 -3.43 1.42
CA LEU A 75 -5.71 -4.57 0.63
C LEU A 75 -5.09 -5.88 1.14
N THR A 76 -3.81 -5.88 1.53
CA THR A 76 -3.12 -7.05 2.09
C THR A 76 -3.74 -7.47 3.42
N TYR A 77 -4.06 -6.54 4.34
CA TYR A 77 -4.80 -6.85 5.56
C TYR A 77 -6.16 -7.49 5.27
N ARG A 78 -6.87 -6.98 4.26
CA ARG A 78 -8.15 -7.57 3.86
C ARG A 78 -7.96 -8.96 3.28
N MET A 79 -6.97 -9.20 2.44
CA MET A 79 -6.65 -10.54 1.94
C MET A 79 -6.31 -11.49 3.09
N ALA A 80 -5.44 -11.09 4.01
CA ALA A 80 -5.01 -11.91 5.14
C ALA A 80 -6.17 -12.32 6.06
N THR A 81 -7.11 -11.41 6.33
CA THR A 81 -8.23 -11.66 7.24
C THR A 81 -9.41 -12.39 6.61
N ALA A 82 -9.67 -12.18 5.31
CA ALA A 82 -10.83 -12.75 4.63
C ALA A 82 -10.49 -13.94 3.72
N HIS A 83 -9.26 -14.02 3.24
CA HIS A 83 -8.78 -14.97 2.23
C HIS A 83 -7.38 -15.53 2.58
N GLY A 84 -7.05 -15.62 3.87
CA GLY A 84 -5.72 -16.01 4.35
C GLY A 84 -5.31 -17.43 3.98
N ASP A 85 -6.25 -18.30 3.66
CA ASP A 85 -6.03 -19.65 3.11
C ASP A 85 -5.35 -19.66 1.72
N ARG A 86 -5.38 -18.52 1.01
CA ARG A 86 -4.70 -18.32 -0.27
C ARG A 86 -3.22 -17.94 -0.12
N LEU A 87 -2.81 -17.56 1.08
CA LEU A 87 -1.49 -17.00 1.34
C LEU A 87 -0.61 -17.99 2.10
N ARG A 88 0.67 -18.08 1.69
CA ARG A 88 1.71 -18.68 2.52
C ARG A 88 2.10 -17.75 3.68
N SER A 89 2.21 -16.45 3.37
CA SER A 89 2.47 -15.40 4.34
C SER A 89 2.02 -14.04 3.80
N TRP A 90 2.00 -13.03 4.67
CA TRP A 90 1.76 -11.65 4.29
C TRP A 90 2.67 -10.69 5.06
N ALA A 91 3.00 -9.56 4.44
CA ALA A 91 3.70 -8.45 5.07
C ALA A 91 3.07 -7.13 4.63
N ALA A 92 2.85 -6.20 5.56
CA ALA A 92 2.24 -4.92 5.25
C ALA A 92 2.63 -3.85 6.28
N ASP A 93 2.69 -2.61 5.84
CA ASP A 93 2.89 -1.44 6.69
C ASP A 93 1.57 -0.75 7.07
N ILE A 94 1.63 0.49 7.56
CA ILE A 94 0.45 1.34 7.86
C ILE A 94 -0.64 0.60 8.64
N ALA A 95 -0.26 -0.28 9.58
CA ALA A 95 -1.22 -1.12 10.29
C ALA A 95 -2.24 -0.33 11.13
N ASN A 96 -1.91 0.90 11.52
CA ASN A 96 -2.83 1.80 12.20
C ASN A 96 -4.14 2.04 11.42
N ILE A 97 -4.17 1.90 10.08
CA ILE A 97 -5.43 1.99 9.31
C ILE A 97 -6.46 0.92 9.69
N ALA A 98 -6.03 -0.17 10.32
CA ALA A 98 -6.89 -1.23 10.85
C ALA A 98 -7.25 -1.02 12.33
N HIS A 99 -6.69 -0.02 13.01
CA HIS A 99 -7.00 0.28 14.40
C HIS A 99 -8.42 0.86 14.54
N PRO A 100 -9.20 0.51 15.56
CA PRO A 100 -10.55 1.04 15.76
C PRO A 100 -10.62 2.56 15.85
N ASP A 101 -9.60 3.18 16.43
CA ASP A 101 -9.52 4.63 16.64
C ASP A 101 -8.77 5.36 15.52
N TYR A 102 -8.58 4.72 14.36
CA TYR A 102 -7.92 5.35 13.22
C TYR A 102 -8.74 6.52 12.66
N GLU A 103 -8.08 7.64 12.51
CA GLU A 103 -8.61 8.82 11.82
C GLU A 103 -7.82 9.11 10.54
N TRP A 104 -8.54 9.45 9.47
CA TRP A 104 -7.93 9.86 8.22
C TRP A 104 -7.07 11.12 8.35
N HIS A 105 -5.89 11.10 7.74
CA HIS A 105 -5.02 12.26 7.59
C HIS A 105 -5.62 13.33 6.67
N ASP A 106 -5.04 14.54 6.67
CA ASP A 106 -5.63 15.69 5.99
C ASP A 106 -5.73 15.54 4.47
N PHE A 107 -4.75 14.90 3.82
CA PHE A 107 -4.84 14.60 2.38
C PHE A 107 -6.02 13.65 2.07
N ALA A 108 -6.25 12.65 2.89
CA ALA A 108 -7.39 11.76 2.74
C ALA A 108 -8.72 12.53 2.88
N LYS A 109 -8.83 13.39 3.89
CA LYS A 109 -10.02 14.24 4.10
C LYS A 109 -10.27 15.16 2.93
N LEU A 110 -9.20 15.75 2.35
CA LEU A 110 -9.28 16.57 1.13
C LEU A 110 -9.85 15.77 -0.05
N TRP A 111 -9.30 14.58 -0.33
CA TRP A 111 -9.79 13.72 -1.43
C TRP A 111 -11.21 13.20 -1.20
N GLN A 112 -11.62 13.01 0.05
CA GLN A 112 -12.98 12.60 0.40
C GLN A 112 -14.00 13.72 0.22
N THR A 113 -13.57 14.99 0.28
CA THR A 113 -14.47 16.16 0.18
C THR A 113 -14.85 16.42 -1.29
N PRO A 114 -16.15 16.28 -1.67
CA PRO A 114 -16.59 16.60 -3.03
C PRO A 114 -16.31 18.04 -3.43
N GLY A 115 -15.83 18.25 -4.63
CA GLY A 115 -15.43 19.53 -5.18
C GLY A 115 -13.99 19.92 -4.83
N GLU A 116 -13.56 19.77 -3.58
CA GLU A 116 -12.20 20.10 -3.15
C GLU A 116 -11.20 19.05 -3.69
N GLY A 117 -11.54 17.76 -3.57
CA GLY A 117 -10.71 16.68 -4.10
C GLY A 117 -10.52 16.78 -5.61
N GLU A 118 -11.59 17.06 -6.38
CA GLU A 118 -11.51 17.28 -7.81
C GLU A 118 -10.63 18.49 -8.16
N ALA A 119 -10.82 19.61 -7.48
CA ALA A 119 -10.03 20.83 -7.72
C ALA A 119 -8.55 20.59 -7.41
N PHE A 120 -8.23 19.86 -6.35
CA PHE A 120 -6.86 19.48 -6.02
C PHE A 120 -6.24 18.61 -7.11
N VAL A 121 -6.91 17.53 -7.53
CA VAL A 121 -6.44 16.63 -8.59
C VAL A 121 -6.24 17.38 -9.90
N GLU A 122 -7.17 18.25 -10.29
CA GLU A 122 -7.06 19.07 -11.49
C GLU A 122 -5.85 20.02 -11.42
N SER A 123 -5.66 20.68 -10.27
CA SER A 123 -4.53 21.58 -10.07
C SER A 123 -3.18 20.86 -10.17
N GLN A 124 -3.07 19.66 -9.61
CA GLN A 124 -1.84 18.87 -9.70
C GLN A 124 -1.60 18.39 -11.13
N ASN A 125 -2.62 17.91 -11.83
CA ASN A 125 -2.48 17.44 -13.21
C ASN A 125 -2.18 18.58 -14.22
N ALA A 126 -2.46 19.82 -13.87
CA ALA A 126 -2.08 20.99 -14.68
C ALA A 126 -0.60 21.33 -14.61
N LEU A 127 0.12 20.82 -13.61
CA LEU A 127 1.54 21.06 -13.43
C LEU A 127 2.38 20.00 -14.17
N PRO A 128 3.54 20.35 -14.75
CA PRO A 128 4.50 19.38 -15.25
C PRO A 128 5.09 18.54 -14.10
N ALA A 129 5.66 17.37 -14.43
CA ALA A 129 6.20 16.45 -13.43
C ALA A 129 7.29 17.10 -12.55
N GLU A 130 8.12 17.96 -13.13
CA GLU A 130 9.20 18.66 -12.44
C GLU A 130 8.69 19.63 -11.36
N GLU A 131 7.48 20.16 -11.51
CA GLU A 131 6.85 21.02 -10.50
C GLU A 131 6.09 20.23 -9.43
N ARG A 132 5.76 18.96 -9.69
CA ARG A 132 5.12 18.05 -8.74
C ARG A 132 6.11 17.21 -7.93
N ALA A 133 7.26 16.87 -8.50
CA ALA A 133 8.30 16.06 -7.85
C ALA A 133 8.74 16.58 -6.48
N PRO A 134 8.89 17.92 -6.25
CA PRO A 134 9.27 18.45 -4.95
C PRO A 134 8.35 18.04 -3.79
N LEU A 135 7.08 17.70 -4.05
CA LEU A 135 6.18 17.18 -3.03
C LEU A 135 6.66 15.82 -2.49
N PHE A 136 7.08 14.93 -3.37
CA PHE A 136 7.61 13.61 -3.02
C PHE A 136 9.02 13.70 -2.42
N GLU A 137 9.87 14.60 -2.95
CA GLU A 137 11.20 14.87 -2.38
C GLU A 137 11.11 15.36 -0.93
N ALA A 138 10.15 16.21 -0.62
CA ALA A 138 9.89 16.68 0.75
C ALA A 138 9.51 15.54 1.71
N MET A 139 9.01 14.42 1.17
CA MET A 139 8.73 13.20 1.91
C MET A 139 9.88 12.18 1.86
N GLY A 140 11.06 12.60 1.39
CA GLY A 140 12.29 11.80 1.37
C GLY A 140 12.43 10.86 0.18
N VAL A 141 11.62 11.02 -0.87
CA VAL A 141 11.80 10.24 -2.12
C VAL A 141 13.02 10.79 -2.86
N PRO A 142 13.96 9.95 -3.33
CA PRO A 142 15.08 10.41 -4.16
C PRO A 142 14.62 11.13 -5.43
N HIS A 143 15.37 12.12 -5.90
CA HIS A 143 14.98 13.01 -6.99
C HIS A 143 14.47 12.29 -8.25
N ASP A 144 15.23 11.31 -8.75
CA ASP A 144 14.86 10.58 -9.97
C ASP A 144 13.57 9.76 -9.77
N ASP A 145 13.39 9.12 -8.60
CA ASP A 145 12.19 8.38 -8.25
C ASP A 145 10.99 9.33 -8.09
N ALA A 146 11.20 10.52 -7.50
CA ALA A 146 10.16 11.54 -7.35
C ALA A 146 9.67 12.07 -8.71
N LEU A 147 10.57 12.26 -9.66
CA LEU A 147 10.22 12.61 -11.04
C LEU A 147 9.43 11.49 -11.73
N GLU A 148 9.83 10.22 -11.55
CA GLU A 148 9.11 9.07 -12.10
C GLU A 148 7.70 8.97 -11.50
N MET A 149 7.55 9.10 -10.18
CA MET A 149 6.25 9.12 -9.50
C MET A 149 5.36 10.26 -10.02
N ALA A 150 5.91 11.46 -10.11
CA ALA A 150 5.19 12.61 -10.63
C ALA A 150 4.76 12.41 -12.09
N ALA A 151 5.63 11.86 -12.94
CA ALA A 151 5.32 11.56 -14.33
C ALA A 151 4.26 10.46 -14.49
N GLY A 152 4.21 9.50 -13.56
CA GLY A 152 3.23 8.42 -13.53
C GLY A 152 1.82 8.84 -13.09
N SER A 153 1.68 10.02 -12.50
CA SER A 153 0.38 10.53 -12.04
C SER A 153 -0.37 11.22 -13.19
N ASP A 154 -1.62 10.83 -13.41
CA ASP A 154 -2.51 11.39 -14.44
C ASP A 154 -3.95 11.58 -13.93
N ALA A 155 -4.82 12.07 -14.79
CA ALA A 155 -6.24 12.28 -14.47
C ALA A 155 -6.98 10.98 -14.15
N THR A 156 -6.57 9.85 -14.74
CA THR A 156 -7.14 8.53 -14.45
C THR A 156 -6.81 8.11 -13.03
N MET A 157 -5.53 8.22 -12.64
CA MET A 157 -5.08 7.96 -11.28
C MET A 157 -5.81 8.87 -10.28
N GLY A 158 -5.90 10.17 -10.56
CA GLY A 158 -6.62 11.11 -9.71
C GLY A 158 -8.09 10.71 -9.49
N ALA A 159 -8.79 10.33 -10.56
CA ALA A 159 -10.18 9.86 -10.44
C ALA A 159 -10.30 8.55 -9.63
N CYS A 160 -9.32 7.63 -9.75
CA CYS A 160 -9.26 6.42 -8.95
C CYS A 160 -8.99 6.72 -7.47
N ILE A 161 -8.09 7.65 -7.15
CA ILE A 161 -7.82 8.10 -5.78
C ILE A 161 -9.10 8.62 -5.13
N LEU A 162 -9.83 9.52 -5.79
CA LEU A 162 -11.07 10.08 -5.25
C LEU A 162 -12.12 8.99 -4.97
N ALA A 163 -12.30 8.05 -5.90
CA ALA A 163 -13.26 6.97 -5.74
C ALA A 163 -12.86 6.03 -4.58
N LEU A 164 -11.58 5.68 -4.48
CA LEU A 164 -11.02 4.81 -3.45
C LEU A 164 -11.21 5.41 -2.06
N TYR A 165 -10.76 6.64 -1.83
CA TYR A 165 -10.86 7.29 -0.52
C TYR A 165 -12.30 7.55 -0.10
N ARG A 166 -13.19 7.93 -1.02
CA ARG A 166 -14.62 8.13 -0.73
C ARG A 166 -15.33 6.84 -0.36
N SER A 167 -14.96 5.72 -0.98
CA SER A 167 -15.51 4.40 -0.63
C SER A 167 -15.05 3.90 0.75
N ALA A 168 -14.02 4.51 1.32
CA ALA A 168 -13.39 4.12 2.58
C ALA A 168 -13.75 5.07 3.75
N THR A 169 -14.87 5.76 3.67
CA THR A 169 -15.39 6.61 4.73
C THR A 169 -16.34 5.80 5.63
N PRO A 170 -16.26 5.91 6.96
CA PRO A 170 -15.43 6.82 7.78
C PRO A 170 -13.98 6.37 7.99
N ASN A 171 -13.63 5.12 7.67
CA ASN A 171 -12.29 4.54 7.78
C ASN A 171 -12.09 3.43 6.75
N PRO A 172 -10.84 2.97 6.48
CA PRO A 172 -10.55 2.00 5.44
C PRO A 172 -11.20 0.65 5.66
N HIS A 173 -11.33 0.21 6.91
CA HIS A 173 -11.86 -1.12 7.28
C HIS A 173 -13.38 -1.14 7.49
N HIS A 174 -14.07 -0.02 7.35
CA HIS A 174 -15.53 0.03 7.49
C HIS A 174 -16.21 -0.95 6.53
N HIS A 175 -17.10 -1.77 7.06
CA HIS A 175 -17.77 -2.89 6.38
C HIS A 175 -16.88 -4.10 6.01
N TRP A 176 -15.61 -4.13 6.36
CA TRP A 176 -14.75 -5.30 6.07
C TRP A 176 -14.81 -6.40 7.14
N GLY A 177 -15.57 -6.19 8.20
CA GLY A 177 -15.71 -7.13 9.31
C GLY A 177 -14.60 -7.01 10.35
N PRO A 178 -14.63 -7.87 11.36
CA PRO A 178 -13.65 -7.77 12.45
C PRO A 178 -12.25 -8.16 11.98
N TRP A 179 -11.27 -7.50 12.54
CA TRP A 179 -9.88 -7.91 12.47
C TRP A 179 -9.65 -9.02 13.51
N SER A 180 -9.16 -10.16 13.06
CA SER A 180 -8.94 -11.34 13.89
C SER A 180 -7.63 -12.01 13.49
N PRO A 181 -7.06 -12.89 14.32
CA PRO A 181 -5.85 -13.62 13.95
C PRO A 181 -5.99 -14.28 12.58
N THR A 182 -4.95 -14.08 11.74
CA THR A 182 -4.93 -14.58 10.37
C THR A 182 -4.45 -16.03 10.33
N ALA A 183 -4.95 -16.82 9.37
CA ALA A 183 -4.50 -18.20 9.18
C ALA A 183 -3.05 -18.26 8.67
N ALA A 184 -2.68 -17.35 7.76
CA ALA A 184 -1.33 -17.22 7.26
C ALA A 184 -0.46 -16.41 8.22
N PRO A 185 0.82 -16.79 8.44
CA PRO A 185 1.77 -15.97 9.19
C PRO A 185 1.89 -14.57 8.63
N GLY A 186 1.90 -13.56 9.51
CA GLY A 186 1.93 -12.16 9.15
C GLY A 186 3.11 -11.37 9.70
N LEU A 187 3.48 -10.30 9.00
CA LEU A 187 4.46 -9.32 9.41
C LEU A 187 3.88 -7.92 9.23
N VAL A 188 3.81 -7.17 10.31
CA VAL A 188 3.57 -5.73 10.27
C VAL A 188 4.92 -5.02 10.20
N LEU A 189 5.15 -4.31 9.11
CA LEU A 189 6.29 -3.43 8.91
C LEU A 189 5.96 -2.06 9.50
N HIS A 190 6.92 -1.45 10.20
CA HIS A 190 6.76 -0.11 10.74
C HIS A 190 7.95 0.77 10.38
N PRO A 191 7.85 1.56 9.29
CA PRO A 191 8.79 2.64 9.02
C PRO A 191 8.70 3.67 10.13
N THR A 192 9.81 3.87 10.89
CA THR A 192 9.74 4.60 12.16
C THR A 192 9.53 6.11 12.01
N ASP A 193 9.86 6.66 10.84
CA ASP A 193 9.75 8.08 10.52
C ASP A 193 8.55 8.38 9.57
N ASP A 194 7.64 7.42 9.39
CA ASP A 194 6.44 7.60 8.57
C ASP A 194 5.43 8.54 9.27
N PRO A 195 5.14 9.73 8.71
CA PRO A 195 4.21 10.67 9.33
C PRO A 195 2.74 10.20 9.32
N PHE A 196 2.41 9.18 8.53
CA PHE A 196 1.07 8.58 8.46
C PHE A 196 0.95 7.34 9.35
N GLY A 197 2.07 6.83 9.89
CA GLY A 197 2.13 5.68 10.77
C GLY A 197 1.96 6.06 12.25
N ASP A 198 1.40 5.16 13.03
CA ASP A 198 1.40 5.18 14.49
C ASP A 198 1.92 3.84 15.00
N GLY A 199 3.13 3.85 15.56
CA GLY A 199 3.81 2.63 16.01
C GLY A 199 3.10 1.93 17.18
N GLY A 200 2.40 2.67 18.03
CA GLY A 200 1.59 2.12 19.13
C GLY A 200 0.39 1.35 18.58
N GLN A 201 -0.42 2.02 17.77
CA GLN A 201 -1.57 1.40 17.10
C GLN A 201 -1.14 0.24 16.19
N ALA A 202 -0.03 0.40 15.45
CA ALA A 202 0.49 -0.66 14.58
C ALA A 202 0.89 -1.92 15.38
N ALA A 203 1.51 -1.76 16.55
CA ALA A 203 1.85 -2.88 17.43
C ALA A 203 0.59 -3.57 17.99
N GLU A 204 -0.43 -2.81 18.38
CA GLU A 204 -1.71 -3.35 18.85
C GLU A 204 -2.42 -4.14 17.74
N VAL A 205 -2.46 -3.62 16.52
CA VAL A 205 -3.01 -4.32 15.35
C VAL A 205 -2.22 -5.59 15.03
N ALA A 206 -0.87 -5.53 15.06
CA ALA A 206 -0.04 -6.71 14.87
C ALA A 206 -0.39 -7.82 15.87
N ALA A 207 -0.52 -7.46 17.15
CA ALA A 207 -0.91 -8.40 18.19
C ALA A 207 -2.31 -8.97 17.97
N ALA A 208 -3.29 -8.15 17.58
CA ALA A 208 -4.66 -8.58 17.29
C ALA A 208 -4.73 -9.55 16.09
N LEU A 209 -3.87 -9.38 15.09
CA LEU A 209 -3.77 -10.26 13.91
C LEU A 209 -2.91 -11.51 14.16
N GLY A 210 -2.21 -11.60 15.29
CA GLY A 210 -1.23 -12.65 15.55
C GLY A 210 0.03 -12.54 14.69
N ALA A 211 0.35 -11.35 14.21
CA ALA A 211 1.47 -11.06 13.33
C ALA A 211 2.73 -10.65 14.12
N ARG A 212 3.90 -10.83 13.48
CA ARG A 212 5.14 -10.21 13.95
C ARG A 212 5.09 -8.71 13.69
N PHE A 213 5.78 -7.94 14.52
CA PHE A 213 5.99 -6.52 14.33
C PHE A 213 7.48 -6.26 14.11
N ALA A 214 7.84 -5.52 13.06
CA ALA A 214 9.24 -5.20 12.77
C ALA A 214 9.39 -3.74 12.30
N PRO A 215 10.28 -2.96 12.96
CA PRO A 215 10.59 -1.61 12.52
C PRO A 215 11.48 -1.63 11.27
N ILE A 216 11.36 -0.59 10.44
CA ILE A 216 12.35 -0.18 9.43
C ILE A 216 12.90 1.17 9.92
N GLU A 217 14.00 1.11 10.66
CA GLU A 217 14.54 2.25 11.38
C GLU A 217 14.96 3.41 10.45
N GLY A 218 14.51 4.63 10.76
CA GLY A 218 14.83 5.85 10.04
C GLY A 218 14.20 5.95 8.64
N ALA A 219 13.29 5.04 8.29
CA ALA A 219 12.57 5.10 7.04
C ALA A 219 11.23 5.82 7.22
N GLY A 220 10.90 6.68 6.26
CA GLY A 220 9.60 7.35 6.19
C GLY A 220 8.60 6.56 5.35
N HIS A 221 7.52 7.25 4.94
CA HIS A 221 6.42 6.63 4.19
C HIS A 221 6.89 5.88 2.95
N PHE A 222 7.71 6.49 2.13
CA PHE A 222 8.23 5.87 0.90
C PHE A 222 9.47 4.99 1.14
N TRP A 223 9.43 4.16 2.21
CA TRP A 223 10.51 3.24 2.57
C TRP A 223 10.98 2.32 1.42
N PRO A 224 10.15 1.94 0.43
CA PRO A 224 10.63 1.13 -0.68
C PRO A 224 11.71 1.82 -1.52
N TYR A 225 11.69 3.18 -1.55
CA TYR A 225 12.75 3.99 -2.17
C TYR A 225 13.86 4.37 -1.20
N GLN A 226 13.53 4.62 0.09
CA GLN A 226 14.45 5.18 1.08
C GLN A 226 15.36 4.12 1.71
N ALA A 227 14.84 2.92 1.94
CA ALA A 227 15.52 1.85 2.68
C ALA A 227 15.30 0.45 2.07
N PRO A 228 15.45 0.26 0.74
CA PRO A 228 15.09 -0.99 0.07
C PRO A 228 15.85 -2.22 0.58
N GLU A 229 17.16 -2.07 0.88
CA GLU A 229 17.98 -3.18 1.39
C GLU A 229 17.63 -3.52 2.84
N ALA A 230 17.26 -2.53 3.68
CA ALA A 230 16.80 -2.78 5.04
C ALA A 230 15.48 -3.52 5.03
N ALA A 231 14.54 -3.09 4.19
CA ALA A 231 13.24 -3.75 4.00
C ALA A 231 13.40 -5.18 3.47
N ALA A 232 14.26 -5.38 2.47
CA ALA A 232 14.55 -6.72 1.94
C ALA A 232 15.07 -7.66 3.04
N ARG A 233 16.00 -7.19 3.89
CA ARG A 233 16.49 -7.98 5.04
C ARG A 233 15.37 -8.35 6.01
N VAL A 234 14.52 -7.40 6.38
CA VAL A 234 13.40 -7.65 7.30
C VAL A 234 12.43 -8.70 6.72
N LEU A 235 12.13 -8.61 5.43
CA LEU A 235 11.28 -9.58 4.73
C LEU A 235 11.94 -10.97 4.67
N GLU A 236 13.24 -11.06 4.32
CA GLU A 236 13.97 -12.33 4.27
C GLU A 236 14.08 -12.98 5.65
N ASP A 237 14.34 -12.21 6.72
CA ASP A 237 14.38 -12.70 8.10
C ASP A 237 13.02 -13.27 8.52
N PHE A 238 11.94 -12.60 8.11
CA PHE A 238 10.58 -13.10 8.34
C PHE A 238 10.35 -14.42 7.62
N TRP A 239 10.55 -14.48 6.31
CA TRP A 239 10.30 -15.69 5.53
C TRP A 239 11.19 -16.88 5.92
N SER A 240 12.43 -16.61 6.35
CA SER A 240 13.35 -17.65 6.82
C SER A 240 12.93 -18.24 8.16
N SER A 241 12.09 -17.55 8.92
CA SER A 241 11.55 -18.01 10.20
C SER A 241 10.25 -18.83 10.07
N LEU A 242 9.69 -18.88 8.87
CA LEU A 242 8.46 -19.64 8.60
C LEU A 242 8.77 -21.13 8.49
N PRO A 243 7.85 -22.01 8.91
CA PRO A 243 8.02 -23.46 8.84
C PRO A 243 8.06 -23.98 7.40
#